data_791cbd8402bff654ae43d86d34b20030
#
_entry.id   791cbd8402bff654ae43d86d34b20030
#
_cell.length_a   1.000
_cell.length_b   1.000
_cell.length_c   1.000
_cell.angle_alpha   90.00
_cell.angle_beta   90.00
_cell.angle_gamma   90.00
#
_symmetry.space_group_name_H-M   'P 1'
#
loop_
_entity.id
_entity.type
_entity.pdbx_description
1 polymer ?
#
loop_
_entity_poly.entity_id
_entity_poly.type
_entity_poly.pdbx_seq_one_letter_code
_entity_poly.pdbx_strand_id
1 'polypeptide(L)'
;MNFPAPFAYPSKPHVRRHGPLGYSKYGQYRNWLRDEFTFRCVYCLRRETWLTLRRDYELDHFLPKSEHPDVERDYDNLVYACSECNGTKAAKYLPSPESVAYGKCLRVDENGKIQALNEHGMTIIEVLRLDAPEYNRLRYQIIETVAGLQSRPRVLELWLGYPDNLPNLSAEKKPKDNKRPQGIRESHYERKLRDELPEYY
;
A
#
# COMPACT_ATOMS: atom_id res chain seq x y z
N MET A 1 1.04 23.80 9.17
CA MET A 1 1.30 22.83 8.10
C MET A 1 0.27 21.71 8.23
N ASN A 2 -0.37 21.33 7.14
CA ASN A 2 -1.39 20.27 7.19
C ASN A 2 -0.70 18.95 6.85
N PHE A 3 -0.38 18.14 7.84
CA PHE A 3 0.24 16.83 7.63
C PHE A 3 -0.81 15.84 7.15
N PRO A 4 -0.43 14.88 6.27
CA PRO A 4 -1.36 13.84 5.83
C PRO A 4 -1.79 12.97 7.02
N ALA A 5 -3.09 12.68 7.11
CA ALA A 5 -3.59 11.76 8.12
C ALA A 5 -3.00 10.36 7.88
N PRO A 6 -2.42 9.70 8.90
CA PRO A 6 -1.71 8.43 8.73
C PRO A 6 -2.53 7.32 8.05
N PHE A 7 -3.84 7.33 8.28
CA PHE A 7 -4.79 6.34 7.78
C PHE A 7 -5.86 6.91 6.86
N ALA A 8 -5.49 7.90 6.03
CA ALA A 8 -6.38 8.42 4.98
C ALA A 8 -6.42 7.46 3.79
N TYR A 9 -7.53 6.76 3.61
CA TYR A 9 -7.76 5.93 2.44
C TYR A 9 -7.96 6.78 1.18
N PRO A 10 -7.49 6.32 -0.01
CA PRO A 10 -7.64 7.05 -1.27
C PRO A 10 -9.11 7.31 -1.61
N SER A 11 -9.44 8.54 -1.98
CA SER A 11 -10.81 8.96 -2.38
C SER A 11 -11.17 8.60 -3.82
N LYS A 12 -10.20 8.09 -4.59
CA LYS A 12 -10.36 7.60 -5.97
C LYS A 12 -9.91 6.15 -6.05
N PRO A 13 -10.45 5.35 -6.97
CA PRO A 13 -9.92 4.03 -7.29
C PRO A 13 -8.44 4.12 -7.64
N HIS A 14 -7.70 3.06 -7.34
CA HIS A 14 -6.29 2.98 -7.68
C HIS A 14 -6.11 2.87 -9.19
N VAL A 15 -5.24 3.68 -9.74
CA VAL A 15 -4.85 3.63 -11.15
C VAL A 15 -3.41 3.13 -11.21
N ARG A 16 -3.19 2.02 -11.91
CA ARG A 16 -1.87 1.44 -12.07
C ARG A 16 -0.95 2.37 -12.84
N ARG A 17 0.21 2.66 -12.25
CA ARG A 17 1.28 3.45 -12.87
C ARG A 17 2.27 2.56 -13.61
N HIS A 18 2.49 1.34 -13.14
CA HIS A 18 3.43 0.38 -13.67
C HIS A 18 2.74 -0.80 -14.33
N GLY A 19 3.43 -1.50 -15.21
CA GLY A 19 2.89 -2.66 -15.91
C GLY A 19 3.98 -3.57 -16.48
N PRO A 20 5.03 -3.93 -15.69
CA PRO A 20 6.09 -4.81 -16.15
C PRO A 20 5.53 -6.21 -16.46
N LEU A 21 6.03 -6.85 -17.53
CA LEU A 21 5.56 -8.16 -18.01
C LEU A 21 6.71 -9.16 -18.17
N GLY A 22 6.36 -10.44 -18.06
CA GLY A 22 7.25 -11.52 -18.48
C GLY A 22 8.35 -11.89 -17.51
N TYR A 23 8.25 -11.50 -16.23
CA TYR A 23 9.08 -12.08 -15.20
C TYR A 23 8.69 -13.55 -14.95
N SER A 24 9.70 -14.40 -14.72
CA SER A 24 9.50 -15.83 -14.48
C SER A 24 8.91 -16.16 -13.11
N LYS A 25 9.08 -15.27 -12.13
CA LYS A 25 8.58 -15.41 -10.76
C LYS A 25 7.88 -14.11 -10.35
N TYR A 26 6.67 -14.21 -9.79
CA TYR A 26 5.92 -13.04 -9.33
C TYR A 26 6.68 -12.22 -8.27
N GLY A 27 7.54 -12.82 -7.46
CA GLY A 27 8.38 -12.10 -6.48
C GLY A 27 9.30 -11.04 -7.09
N GLN A 28 9.58 -11.10 -8.41
CA GLN A 28 10.39 -10.11 -9.11
C GLN A 28 9.66 -8.77 -9.33
N TYR A 29 8.34 -8.75 -9.13
CA TYR A 29 7.54 -7.53 -9.16
C TYR A 29 7.59 -6.71 -7.86
N ARG A 30 8.30 -7.19 -6.82
CA ARG A 30 8.28 -6.57 -5.48
C ARG A 30 8.59 -5.08 -5.51
N ASN A 31 9.65 -4.65 -6.12
CA ASN A 31 10.04 -3.24 -6.14
C ASN A 31 9.07 -2.38 -6.96
N TRP A 32 8.49 -2.92 -8.00
CA TRP A 32 7.44 -2.28 -8.78
C TRP A 32 6.16 -2.06 -7.94
N LEU A 33 5.74 -3.07 -7.19
CA LEU A 33 4.54 -3.01 -6.34
C LEU A 33 4.76 -2.17 -5.08
N ARG A 34 5.96 -2.14 -4.51
CA ARG A 34 6.31 -1.21 -3.44
C ARG A 34 6.11 0.24 -3.87
N ASP A 35 6.64 0.60 -5.04
CA ASP A 35 6.45 1.93 -5.62
C ASP A 35 4.99 2.19 -6.00
N GLU A 36 4.33 1.22 -6.64
CA GLU A 36 2.92 1.29 -7.04
C GLU A 36 2.00 1.70 -5.89
N PHE A 37 2.14 1.02 -4.74
CA PHE A 37 1.31 1.21 -3.56
C PHE A 37 1.93 2.15 -2.51
N THR A 38 2.90 2.96 -2.93
CA THR A 38 3.50 4.01 -2.09
C THR A 38 3.99 3.47 -0.75
N PHE A 39 4.75 2.35 -0.77
CA PHE A 39 5.42 1.72 0.39
C PHE A 39 4.51 1.43 1.58
N ARG A 40 3.24 1.10 1.34
CA ARG A 40 2.24 0.77 2.36
C ARG A 40 1.33 -0.37 1.94
N CYS A 41 0.79 -1.04 2.93
CA CYS A 41 -0.23 -2.06 2.69
C CYS A 41 -1.47 -1.43 2.04
N VAL A 42 -1.91 -1.98 0.91
CA VAL A 42 -3.10 -1.51 0.19
C VAL A 42 -4.36 -1.59 1.06
N TYR A 43 -4.41 -2.53 1.99
CA TYR A 43 -5.57 -2.82 2.81
C TYR A 43 -5.66 -2.00 4.10
N CYS A 44 -4.61 -2.03 4.94
CA CYS A 44 -4.64 -1.39 6.27
C CYS A 44 -3.83 -0.09 6.35
N LEU A 45 -3.20 0.33 5.25
CA LEU A 45 -2.35 1.52 5.12
C LEU A 45 -1.11 1.53 6.03
N ARG A 46 -0.77 0.41 6.70
CA ARG A 46 0.49 0.30 7.43
C ARG A 46 1.65 0.62 6.50
N ARG A 47 2.59 1.47 6.92
CA ARG A 47 3.75 1.89 6.13
C ARG A 47 4.96 1.00 6.41
N GLU A 48 5.85 0.84 5.43
CA GLU A 48 7.11 0.10 5.62
C GLU A 48 7.97 0.70 6.73
N THR A 49 7.96 2.03 6.88
CA THR A 49 8.73 2.76 7.89
C THR A 49 8.26 2.51 9.32
N TRP A 50 7.04 1.97 9.52
CA TRP A 50 6.51 1.66 10.86
C TRP A 50 6.89 0.27 11.35
N LEU A 51 7.55 -0.52 10.52
CA LEU A 51 7.96 -1.90 10.83
C LEU A 51 9.48 -1.98 10.85
N THR A 52 9.99 -2.73 11.81
CA THR A 52 11.43 -2.93 11.98
C THR A 52 12.03 -3.91 10.98
N LEU A 53 11.20 -4.74 10.32
CA LEU A 53 11.64 -5.79 9.41
C LEU A 53 10.87 -5.74 8.09
N ARG A 54 11.59 -5.63 6.97
CA ARG A 54 11.03 -5.65 5.60
C ARG A 54 10.33 -6.95 5.21
N ARG A 55 10.47 -8.01 6.00
CA ARG A 55 9.82 -9.31 5.77
C ARG A 55 8.33 -9.29 6.05
N ASP A 56 7.84 -8.20 6.64
CA ASP A 56 6.45 -8.06 7.04
C ASP A 56 5.52 -7.65 5.88
N TYR A 57 6.05 -7.60 4.64
CA TYR A 57 5.26 -7.31 3.44
C TYR A 57 5.41 -8.41 2.39
N GLU A 58 4.31 -8.69 1.72
CA GLU A 58 4.19 -9.73 0.71
C GLU A 58 3.51 -9.19 -0.56
N LEU A 59 3.61 -9.97 -1.63
CA LEU A 59 2.84 -9.75 -2.85
C LEU A 59 1.60 -10.65 -2.77
N ASP A 60 0.46 -10.02 -2.49
CA ASP A 60 -0.81 -10.72 -2.43
C ASP A 60 -1.39 -10.89 -3.83
N HIS A 61 -1.87 -12.09 -4.13
CA HIS A 61 -2.66 -12.37 -5.31
C HIS A 61 -4.10 -11.92 -5.06
N PHE A 62 -4.52 -10.83 -5.69
CA PHE A 62 -5.84 -10.26 -5.47
C PHE A 62 -6.93 -11.28 -5.78
N LEU A 63 -6.89 -11.88 -6.97
CA LEU A 63 -7.60 -13.12 -7.28
C LEU A 63 -6.72 -14.30 -6.83
N PRO A 64 -7.22 -15.17 -5.94
CA PRO A 64 -6.42 -16.23 -5.34
C PRO A 64 -5.81 -17.16 -6.39
N LYS A 65 -4.49 -17.38 -6.33
CA LYS A 65 -3.79 -18.24 -7.29
C LYS A 65 -4.23 -19.71 -7.28
N SER A 66 -4.84 -20.16 -6.18
CA SER A 66 -5.43 -21.51 -6.09
C SER A 66 -6.63 -21.68 -7.01
N GLU A 67 -7.35 -20.59 -7.30
CA GLU A 67 -8.55 -20.59 -8.14
C GLU A 67 -8.27 -19.94 -9.51
N HIS A 68 -7.25 -19.09 -9.61
CA HIS A 68 -6.87 -18.34 -10.80
C HIS A 68 -5.37 -18.51 -11.13
N PRO A 69 -4.89 -19.75 -11.41
CA PRO A 69 -3.47 -20.01 -11.68
C PRO A 69 -2.97 -19.35 -12.97
N ASP A 70 -3.85 -19.04 -13.91
CA ASP A 70 -3.58 -18.33 -15.16
C ASP A 70 -3.07 -16.91 -14.95
N VAL A 71 -3.50 -16.24 -13.88
CA VAL A 71 -3.08 -14.86 -13.51
C VAL A 71 -2.08 -14.81 -12.35
N GLU A 72 -1.50 -15.94 -11.93
CA GLU A 72 -0.51 -15.99 -10.84
C GLU A 72 0.67 -15.03 -11.08
N ARG A 73 1.07 -14.84 -12.33
CA ARG A 73 2.18 -13.97 -12.73
C ARG A 73 1.74 -12.70 -13.43
N ASP A 74 0.46 -12.38 -13.39
CA ASP A 74 -0.02 -11.10 -13.92
C ASP A 74 0.23 -9.99 -12.89
N TYR A 75 0.97 -8.96 -13.32
CA TYR A 75 1.25 -7.79 -12.49
C TYR A 75 -0.03 -7.13 -11.99
N ASP A 76 -1.05 -7.05 -12.84
CA ASP A 76 -2.31 -6.40 -12.52
C ASP A 76 -3.16 -7.21 -11.51
N ASN A 77 -2.83 -8.51 -11.30
CA ASN A 77 -3.41 -9.33 -10.23
C ASN A 77 -2.64 -9.25 -8.89
N LEU A 78 -1.53 -8.55 -8.83
CA LEU A 78 -0.71 -8.48 -7.62
C LEU A 78 -0.89 -7.14 -6.91
N VAL A 79 -0.98 -7.17 -5.58
CA VAL A 79 -1.00 -5.99 -4.74
C VAL A 79 0.05 -6.08 -3.65
N TYR A 80 0.46 -4.92 -3.09
CA TYR A 80 1.42 -4.85 -2.00
C TYR A 80 0.69 -4.83 -0.67
N ALA A 81 0.86 -5.85 0.14
CA ALA A 81 0.17 -6.02 1.41
C ALA A 81 1.11 -6.39 2.55
N CYS A 82 0.78 -6.05 3.79
CA CYS A 82 1.48 -6.62 4.93
C CYS A 82 1.12 -8.11 5.08
N SER A 83 2.03 -8.89 5.63
CA SER A 83 1.88 -10.35 5.83
C SER A 83 0.61 -10.70 6.59
N GLU A 84 0.22 -9.87 7.55
CA GLU A 84 -0.98 -10.08 8.34
C GLU A 84 -2.27 -9.92 7.53
N CYS A 85 -2.39 -8.83 6.74
CA CYS A 85 -3.56 -8.66 5.85
C CYS A 85 -3.59 -9.74 4.77
N ASN A 86 -2.43 -10.10 4.19
CA ASN A 86 -2.32 -11.16 3.20
C ASN A 86 -2.75 -12.51 3.79
N GLY A 87 -2.23 -12.87 4.97
CA GLY A 87 -2.58 -14.11 5.65
C GLY A 87 -4.06 -14.17 6.05
N THR A 88 -4.63 -13.06 6.53
CA THR A 88 -6.05 -12.99 6.94
C THR A 88 -6.98 -13.05 5.74
N LYS A 89 -6.62 -12.40 4.62
CA LYS A 89 -7.36 -12.48 3.36
C LYS A 89 -7.35 -13.90 2.81
N ALA A 90 -6.19 -14.56 2.81
CA ALA A 90 -6.02 -15.90 2.23
C ALA A 90 -6.64 -15.99 0.81
N ALA A 91 -7.53 -16.95 0.56
CA ALA A 91 -8.23 -17.12 -0.72
C ALA A 91 -9.58 -16.36 -0.80
N LYS A 92 -9.87 -15.44 0.13
CA LYS A 92 -11.13 -14.69 0.13
C LYS A 92 -11.10 -13.55 -0.88
N TYR A 93 -12.26 -13.21 -1.41
CA TYR A 93 -12.45 -12.09 -2.34
C TYR A 93 -12.73 -10.79 -1.62
N LEU A 94 -12.23 -9.70 -2.19
CA LEU A 94 -12.45 -8.33 -1.73
C LEU A 94 -12.92 -7.43 -2.88
N PRO A 95 -13.59 -6.31 -2.61
CA PRO A 95 -13.77 -5.26 -3.60
C PRO A 95 -12.41 -4.76 -4.12
N SER A 96 -12.23 -4.73 -5.45
CA SER A 96 -10.95 -4.34 -6.03
C SER A 96 -10.62 -2.87 -5.75
N PRO A 97 -9.40 -2.54 -5.28
CA PRO A 97 -8.98 -1.16 -5.11
C PRO A 97 -8.92 -0.38 -6.42
N GLU A 98 -8.88 -1.06 -7.57
CA GLU A 98 -8.92 -0.45 -8.90
C GLU A 98 -10.35 -0.13 -9.35
N SER A 99 -11.35 -0.80 -8.80
CA SER A 99 -12.76 -0.55 -9.10
C SER A 99 -13.45 0.32 -8.06
N VAL A 100 -12.98 0.25 -6.80
CA VAL A 100 -13.62 0.87 -5.65
C VAL A 100 -12.64 1.77 -4.91
N ALA A 101 -13.00 3.03 -4.71
CA ALA A 101 -12.24 3.96 -3.90
C ALA A 101 -12.40 3.60 -2.41
N TYR A 102 -11.37 3.06 -1.77
CA TYR A 102 -11.45 2.63 -0.37
C TYR A 102 -11.79 3.79 0.59
N GLY A 103 -11.42 5.03 0.29
CA GLY A 103 -11.80 6.19 1.09
C GLY A 103 -13.28 6.60 0.97
N LYS A 104 -14.03 6.00 0.03
CA LYS A 104 -15.50 6.08 -0.03
C LYS A 104 -16.19 4.91 0.67
N CYS A 105 -15.43 3.91 1.11
CA CYS A 105 -15.92 2.70 1.75
C CYS A 105 -15.52 2.62 3.22
N LEU A 106 -14.36 3.20 3.57
CA LEU A 106 -13.72 3.09 4.87
C LEU A 106 -13.34 4.46 5.41
N ARG A 107 -13.48 4.64 6.70
CA ARG A 107 -12.97 5.79 7.44
C ARG A 107 -12.36 5.34 8.77
N VAL A 108 -11.21 5.91 9.12
CA VAL A 108 -10.62 5.78 10.45
C VAL A 108 -10.89 7.07 11.20
N ASP A 109 -11.42 6.95 12.43
CA ASP A 109 -11.66 8.10 13.30
C ASP A 109 -10.40 8.46 14.12
N GLU A 110 -10.48 9.54 14.87
CA GLU A 110 -9.41 10.05 15.74
C GLU A 110 -8.99 9.06 16.83
N ASN A 111 -9.87 8.16 17.23
CA ASN A 111 -9.60 7.10 18.21
C ASN A 111 -9.02 5.83 17.56
N GLY A 112 -8.68 5.86 16.29
CA GLY A 112 -8.15 4.73 15.55
C GLY A 112 -9.17 3.65 15.17
N LYS A 113 -10.45 3.87 15.43
CA LYS A 113 -11.52 2.92 15.04
C LYS A 113 -11.81 3.06 13.56
N ILE A 114 -11.90 1.92 12.88
CA ILE A 114 -12.30 1.87 11.47
C ILE A 114 -13.83 1.71 11.37
N GLN A 115 -14.42 2.40 10.42
CA GLN A 115 -15.86 2.40 10.14
C GLN A 115 -16.11 2.08 8.69
N ALA A 116 -17.07 1.20 8.41
CA ALA A 116 -17.60 0.98 7.09
C ALA A 116 -18.58 2.11 6.73
N LEU A 117 -18.45 2.65 5.52
CA LEU A 117 -19.34 3.67 5.00
C LEU A 117 -20.40 3.08 4.04
N ASN A 118 -20.21 1.83 3.61
CA ASN A 118 -21.09 1.09 2.71
C ASN A 118 -20.79 -0.42 2.79
N GLU A 119 -21.52 -1.23 2.01
CA GLU A 119 -21.37 -2.70 1.96
C GLU A 119 -19.94 -3.15 1.57
N HIS A 120 -19.28 -2.47 0.64
CA HIS A 120 -17.89 -2.77 0.31
C HIS A 120 -16.97 -2.59 1.52
N GLY A 121 -17.18 -1.53 2.29
CA GLY A 121 -16.45 -1.28 3.53
C GLY A 121 -16.69 -2.36 4.57
N MET A 122 -17.95 -2.83 4.72
CA MET A 122 -18.30 -3.94 5.62
C MET A 122 -17.54 -5.21 5.22
N THR A 123 -17.57 -5.58 3.94
CA THR A 123 -16.85 -6.75 3.43
C THR A 123 -15.33 -6.65 3.68
N ILE A 124 -14.72 -5.48 3.44
CA ILE A 124 -13.28 -5.29 3.64
C ILE A 124 -12.92 -5.43 5.13
N ILE A 125 -13.70 -4.83 6.02
CA ILE A 125 -13.47 -4.92 7.48
C ILE A 125 -13.62 -6.35 7.95
N GLU A 126 -14.69 -7.03 7.58
CA GLU A 126 -15.00 -8.39 8.02
C GLU A 126 -13.94 -9.39 7.54
N VAL A 127 -13.64 -9.38 6.24
CA VAL A 127 -12.68 -10.32 5.65
C VAL A 127 -11.28 -10.16 6.23
N LEU A 128 -10.84 -8.91 6.44
CA LEU A 128 -9.49 -8.59 6.93
C LEU A 128 -9.43 -8.37 8.44
N ARG A 129 -10.57 -8.41 9.14
CA ARG A 129 -10.70 -8.18 10.58
C ARG A 129 -10.05 -6.85 11.00
N LEU A 130 -10.25 -5.79 10.19
CA LEU A 130 -9.58 -4.50 10.42
C LEU A 130 -10.10 -3.75 11.66
N ASP A 131 -11.23 -4.15 12.21
CA ASP A 131 -11.84 -3.62 13.43
C ASP A 131 -11.35 -4.31 14.71
N ALA A 132 -10.45 -5.30 14.60
CA ALA A 132 -9.91 -6.01 15.76
C ALA A 132 -9.26 -5.03 16.76
N PRO A 133 -9.41 -5.26 18.09
CA PRO A 133 -8.94 -4.34 19.13
C PRO A 133 -7.45 -3.95 19.00
N GLU A 134 -6.60 -4.88 18.60
CA GLU A 134 -5.18 -4.65 18.38
C GLU A 134 -4.90 -3.68 17.23
N TYR A 135 -5.67 -3.75 16.13
CA TYR A 135 -5.58 -2.79 15.03
C TYR A 135 -6.07 -1.39 15.43
N ASN A 136 -7.18 -1.32 16.18
CA ASN A 136 -7.70 -0.05 16.67
C ASN A 136 -6.67 0.63 17.59
N ARG A 137 -6.08 -0.14 18.53
CA ARG A 137 -5.03 0.34 19.43
C ARG A 137 -3.81 0.84 18.68
N LEU A 138 -3.32 0.06 17.70
CA LEU A 138 -2.16 0.44 16.88
C LEU A 138 -2.43 1.75 16.13
N ARG A 139 -3.59 1.86 15.47
CA ARG A 139 -3.95 3.10 14.75
C ARG A 139 -4.03 4.31 15.69
N TYR A 140 -4.65 4.16 16.85
CA TYR A 140 -4.70 5.21 17.85
C TYR A 140 -3.31 5.66 18.28
N GLN A 141 -2.43 4.73 18.63
CA GLN A 141 -1.05 5.03 19.03
C GLN A 141 -0.29 5.80 17.93
N ILE A 142 -0.45 5.42 16.67
CA ILE A 142 0.19 6.10 15.55
C ILE A 142 -0.39 7.50 15.36
N ILE A 143 -1.71 7.66 15.43
CA ILE A 143 -2.37 8.97 15.30
C ILE A 143 -1.85 9.93 16.38
N GLU A 144 -1.86 9.51 17.64
CA GLU A 144 -1.35 10.30 18.78
C GLU A 144 0.14 10.63 18.63
N THR A 145 0.95 9.66 18.22
CA THR A 145 2.38 9.88 17.97
C THR A 145 2.60 10.94 16.91
N VAL A 146 1.94 10.82 15.76
CA VAL A 146 2.06 11.79 14.66
C VAL A 146 1.56 13.18 15.09
N ALA A 147 0.45 13.25 15.83
CA ALA A 147 -0.07 14.51 16.37
C ALA A 147 0.93 15.18 17.32
N GLY A 148 1.58 14.42 18.20
CA GLY A 148 2.58 14.91 19.15
C GLY A 148 3.91 15.31 18.50
N LEU A 149 4.19 14.86 17.27
CA LEU A 149 5.46 15.13 16.57
C LEU A 149 5.41 16.35 15.63
N GLN A 150 4.30 17.07 15.54
CA GLN A 150 4.14 18.21 14.60
C GLN A 150 5.20 19.30 14.77
N SER A 151 5.73 19.50 15.98
CA SER A 151 6.82 20.44 16.26
C SER A 151 8.23 19.87 16.01
N ARG A 152 8.33 18.61 15.57
CA ARG A 152 9.59 17.88 15.37
C ARG A 152 9.69 17.32 13.97
N PRO A 153 9.85 18.14 12.91
CA PRO A 153 9.75 17.71 11.51
C PRO A 153 10.68 16.56 11.16
N ARG A 154 11.93 16.56 11.64
CA ARG A 154 12.87 15.46 11.39
C ARG A 154 12.43 14.13 11.99
N VAL A 155 11.74 14.14 13.13
CA VAL A 155 11.20 12.92 13.74
C VAL A 155 9.92 12.51 13.03
N LEU A 156 9.09 13.49 12.63
CA LEU A 156 7.88 13.24 11.87
C LEU A 156 8.18 12.59 10.50
N GLU A 157 9.29 12.96 9.87
CA GLU A 157 9.77 12.36 8.63
C GLU A 157 10.02 10.84 8.77
N LEU A 158 10.51 10.38 9.92
CA LEU A 158 10.67 8.94 10.19
C LEU A 158 9.32 8.19 10.23
N TRP A 159 8.24 8.90 10.52
CA TRP A 159 6.88 8.32 10.59
C TRP A 159 6.08 8.50 9.32
N LEU A 160 6.21 9.62 8.64
CA LEU A 160 5.40 9.97 7.47
C LEU A 160 6.20 10.08 6.17
N GLY A 161 7.52 10.07 6.26
CA GLY A 161 8.41 10.12 5.11
C GLY A 161 8.54 8.79 4.38
N TYR A 162 9.16 8.84 3.23
CA TYR A 162 9.42 7.67 2.39
C TYR A 162 10.57 6.81 2.97
N PRO A 163 10.61 5.51 2.65
CA PRO A 163 11.74 4.68 3.03
C PRO A 163 13.03 5.16 2.32
N ASP A 164 14.17 5.08 3.01
CA ASP A 164 15.48 5.53 2.47
C ASP A 164 15.87 4.82 1.17
N ASN A 165 15.39 3.59 1.00
CA ASN A 165 15.72 2.72 -0.11
C ASN A 165 14.62 2.70 -1.18
N LEU A 166 14.30 3.83 -1.74
CA LEU A 166 13.40 3.90 -2.90
C LEU A 166 13.96 3.05 -4.05
N PRO A 167 13.16 2.18 -4.68
CA PRO A 167 13.61 1.34 -5.76
C PRO A 167 13.87 2.15 -7.03
N ASN A 168 15.08 2.04 -7.58
CA ASN A 168 15.38 2.57 -8.91
C ASN A 168 14.84 1.59 -9.97
N LEU A 169 13.60 1.83 -10.43
CA LEU A 169 12.93 0.94 -11.38
C LEU A 169 13.59 0.92 -12.76
N SER A 170 14.35 1.95 -13.13
CA SER A 170 15.11 1.97 -14.39
C SER A 170 16.35 1.06 -14.34
N ALA A 171 16.88 0.79 -13.15
CA ALA A 171 18.00 -0.12 -12.92
C ALA A 171 17.59 -1.55 -12.57
N GLU A 172 16.30 -1.80 -12.34
CA GLU A 172 15.78 -3.16 -12.10
C GLU A 172 16.05 -4.08 -13.30
N LYS A 173 16.08 -5.40 -13.03
CA LYS A 173 16.12 -6.37 -14.12
C LYS A 173 15.01 -6.08 -15.12
N LYS A 174 15.36 -5.80 -16.36
CA LYS A 174 14.39 -5.43 -17.39
C LYS A 174 13.34 -6.54 -17.55
N PRO A 175 12.06 -6.23 -17.45
CA PRO A 175 10.99 -7.15 -17.86
C PRO A 175 11.06 -7.38 -19.38
N LYS A 176 10.41 -8.44 -19.86
CA LYS A 176 10.32 -8.68 -21.32
C LYS A 176 9.57 -7.56 -22.03
N ASP A 177 8.59 -6.99 -21.36
CA ASP A 177 7.77 -5.88 -21.85
C ASP A 177 7.21 -5.07 -20.66
N ASN A 178 6.62 -3.90 -20.95
CA ASN A 178 5.98 -3.06 -19.95
C ASN A 178 4.77 -2.35 -20.56
N LYS A 179 3.57 -2.68 -20.09
CA LYS A 179 2.31 -2.06 -20.54
C LYS A 179 2.26 -0.55 -20.29
N ARG A 180 3.03 -0.05 -19.30
CA ARG A 180 3.01 1.36 -18.82
C ARG A 180 4.44 1.87 -18.63
N PRO A 181 5.25 1.99 -19.71
CA PRO A 181 6.67 2.34 -19.61
C PRO A 181 6.90 3.75 -19.04
N GLN A 182 5.96 4.68 -19.25
CA GLN A 182 5.99 6.04 -18.70
C GLN A 182 5.95 6.07 -17.16
N GLY A 183 5.41 5.03 -16.52
CA GLY A 183 5.32 4.93 -15.07
C GLY A 183 6.69 4.91 -14.37
N ILE A 184 7.76 4.50 -15.06
CA ILE A 184 9.12 4.55 -14.52
C ILE A 184 9.50 6.00 -14.20
N ARG A 185 9.20 6.94 -15.10
CA ARG A 185 9.47 8.37 -14.89
C ARG A 185 8.68 8.95 -13.72
N GLU A 186 7.51 8.38 -13.45
CA GLU A 186 6.62 8.79 -12.34
C GLU A 186 6.89 8.02 -11.04
N SER A 187 7.93 7.16 -11.01
CA SER A 187 8.32 6.44 -9.78
C SER A 187 8.80 7.42 -8.71
N HIS A 188 8.65 7.01 -7.45
CA HIS A 188 9.08 7.86 -6.33
C HIS A 188 10.58 8.13 -6.36
N TYR A 189 11.39 7.17 -6.82
CA TYR A 189 12.84 7.37 -7.00
C TYR A 189 13.15 8.48 -8.01
N GLU A 190 12.56 8.42 -9.21
CA GLU A 190 12.77 9.42 -10.25
C GLU A 190 12.23 10.80 -9.86
N ARG A 191 11.08 10.85 -9.18
CA ARG A 191 10.53 12.09 -8.63
C ARG A 191 11.43 12.70 -7.55
N LYS A 192 12.06 11.87 -6.71
CA LYS A 192 13.04 12.33 -5.71
C LYS A 192 14.26 12.97 -6.39
N LEU A 193 14.77 12.39 -7.47
CA LEU A 193 15.89 12.95 -8.22
C LEU A 193 15.57 14.33 -8.85
N ARG A 194 14.29 14.60 -9.10
CA ARG A 194 13.84 15.87 -9.68
C ARG A 194 13.30 16.87 -8.63
N ASP A 195 13.46 16.58 -7.33
CA ASP A 195 12.91 17.36 -6.22
C ASP A 195 11.39 17.57 -6.30
N GLU A 196 10.66 16.62 -6.93
CA GLU A 196 9.20 16.64 -7.08
C GLU A 196 8.48 15.77 -6.02
N LEU A 197 9.23 15.08 -5.18
CA LEU A 197 8.65 14.19 -4.19
C LEU A 197 8.25 15.00 -2.94
N PRO A 198 6.98 14.93 -2.51
CA PRO A 198 6.58 15.55 -1.25
C PRO A 198 7.38 14.97 -0.07
N GLU A 199 7.59 15.77 0.98
CA GLU A 199 8.30 15.32 2.19
C GLU A 199 7.57 14.16 2.88
N TYR A 200 6.24 14.17 2.84
CA TYR A 200 5.37 13.18 3.48
C TYR A 200 4.37 12.57 2.49
N TYR A 201 3.91 11.34 2.77
CA TYR A 201 2.90 10.63 1.98
C TYR A 201 1.83 9.98 2.85
#